data_d73a1f64edadcf3e62ed9ad8ad965038
#
_entry.id   d73a1f64edadcf3e62ed9ad8ad965038
#
_cell.length_a   1.000
_cell.length_b   1.000
_cell.length_c   1.000
_cell.angle_alpha   90.00
_cell.angle_beta   90.00
_cell.angle_gamma   90.00
#
_symmetry.space_group_name_H-M   'P 1'
#
loop_
_entity.id
_entity.type
_entity.pdbx_description
1 polymer ?
#
loop_
_entity_poly.entity_id
_entity_poly.type
_entity_poly.pdbx_seq_one_letter_code
_entity_poly.pdbx_strand_id
1 'polypeptide(L)'
;MRRLLISGLLGLAVFCRFWQLGYIPPGLNRDEASIGYTAYSILQTGRDEYGSRIPLSIKSFGDWKLPAYVYITIPFVGVLGLDDWVVRLPSALAGAGTIAVVYLLTNSVTAALVLALLPWHIHFSRAAYEANLGLLFFTLGIYFVVKAKKFTLAAIFFGLTLFTYHTYQIFTPLFLIGLFWLKKINYKELTVFGVFLIFAILMTFSGGKTKSSVSFLADPVFIHSKIETPRFEASNKLLGRLIYNRPVIFGTKFAANYLNSFSPDFLALKGGEHPIHNFPDMGNIFWFEYPLLLAGAYFLVKEKNQNKLIILMWLALAPVASSLTKDAPNSARLSPMIVPLAILIALGLDRLKKTIFYLVLGLVFIYSAVGFYRSYFVSFPLERGIFWGAGYRQLAGYLNLPENIDKQVVMEKPNWSPYIWLLFYSEYDPAVYQKEAVRFTPTEDGFEHVKSFSRYEFTELDPWELLHPGQLAVKWADSTAGPKTTITAYDKEFFGVFEK
;
A
#
# COMPACT_ATOMS: atom_id res chain seq x y z
N MET A 1 21.64 7.73 29.90
CA MET A 1 21.88 6.77 28.80
C MET A 1 20.58 6.29 28.13
N ARG A 2 19.60 5.66 28.82
CA ARG A 2 18.35 5.16 28.22
C ARG A 2 17.52 6.25 27.50
N ARG A 3 17.39 7.45 28.07
CA ARG A 3 16.67 8.59 27.44
C ARG A 3 17.35 9.04 26.14
N LEU A 4 18.66 9.14 26.10
CA LEU A 4 19.42 9.48 24.89
C LEU A 4 19.25 8.45 23.79
N LEU A 5 19.26 7.15 24.13
CA LEU A 5 19.01 6.08 23.17
C LEU A 5 17.57 6.16 22.58
N ILE A 6 16.57 6.45 23.41
CA ILE A 6 15.18 6.60 22.94
C ILE A 6 15.07 7.85 22.06
N SER A 7 15.66 8.97 22.43
CA SER A 7 15.65 10.19 21.60
C SER A 7 16.36 9.97 20.27
N GLY A 8 17.50 9.29 20.26
CA GLY A 8 18.22 8.91 19.04
C GLY A 8 17.40 7.98 18.13
N LEU A 9 16.74 6.98 18.74
CA LEU A 9 15.84 6.09 18.01
C LEU A 9 14.67 6.85 17.36
N LEU A 10 14.01 7.73 18.11
CA LEU A 10 12.91 8.54 17.57
C LEU A 10 13.39 9.49 16.48
N GLY A 11 14.56 10.12 16.67
CA GLY A 11 15.20 10.97 15.65
C GLY A 11 15.48 10.20 14.36
N LEU A 12 16.05 8.99 14.46
CA LEU A 12 16.28 8.12 13.32
C LEU A 12 14.97 7.67 12.64
N ALA A 13 13.96 7.30 13.44
CA ALA A 13 12.66 6.90 12.93
C ALA A 13 12.00 8.03 12.13
N VAL A 14 12.05 9.27 12.64
CA VAL A 14 11.57 10.45 11.93
C VAL A 14 12.40 10.71 10.69
N PHE A 15 13.73 10.73 10.79
CA PHE A 15 14.61 10.96 9.64
C PHE A 15 14.33 10.01 8.48
N CYS A 16 14.29 8.70 8.72
CA CYS A 16 14.02 7.70 7.66
C CYS A 16 12.66 7.87 6.98
N ARG A 17 11.69 8.51 7.62
CA ARG A 17 10.33 8.66 7.08
C ARG A 17 10.06 10.01 6.46
N PHE A 18 10.71 11.07 6.93
CA PHE A 18 10.41 12.44 6.50
C PHE A 18 11.47 13.02 5.56
N TRP A 19 12.70 12.51 5.59
CA TRP A 19 13.76 13.02 4.71
C TRP A 19 13.42 12.75 3.23
N GLN A 20 13.36 13.82 2.44
CA GLN A 20 12.96 13.78 1.03
C GLN A 20 11.60 13.12 0.76
N LEU A 21 10.61 13.28 1.64
CA LEU A 21 9.31 12.62 1.54
C LEU A 21 8.54 13.00 0.25
N GLY A 22 8.69 14.23 -0.25
CA GLY A 22 8.11 14.66 -1.53
C GLY A 22 8.88 14.18 -2.77
N TYR A 23 10.10 13.64 -2.58
CA TYR A 23 10.98 13.23 -3.70
C TYR A 23 11.03 11.72 -3.91
N ILE A 24 11.08 10.94 -2.83
CA ILE A 24 11.17 9.49 -2.87
C ILE A 24 10.09 8.90 -1.97
N PRO A 25 9.18 8.09 -2.51
CA PRO A 25 9.04 7.53 -3.87
C PRO A 25 8.94 8.57 -4.98
N PRO A 26 9.32 8.22 -6.24
CA PRO A 26 9.49 9.17 -7.34
C PRO A 26 8.15 9.63 -7.94
N GLY A 27 7.60 10.75 -7.48
CA GLY A 27 6.26 11.23 -7.83
C GLY A 27 5.17 10.54 -6.99
N LEU A 28 3.91 10.75 -7.32
CA LEU A 28 2.76 10.07 -6.72
C LEU A 28 2.31 8.91 -7.60
N ASN A 29 2.11 7.73 -7.04
CA ASN A 29 1.35 6.74 -7.78
C ASN A 29 -0.12 7.21 -7.94
N ARG A 30 -0.85 6.60 -8.89
CA ARG A 30 -2.21 7.08 -9.20
C ARG A 30 -3.16 7.05 -7.99
N ASP A 31 -2.97 6.10 -7.05
CA ASP A 31 -3.80 6.01 -5.86
C ASP A 31 -3.49 7.13 -4.88
N GLU A 32 -2.21 7.51 -4.70
CA GLU A 32 -1.82 8.68 -3.91
C GLU A 32 -2.37 9.98 -4.49
N ALA A 33 -2.25 10.16 -5.82
CA ALA A 33 -2.80 11.33 -6.51
C ALA A 33 -4.32 11.44 -6.33
N SER A 34 -5.03 10.29 -6.45
CA SER A 34 -6.47 10.23 -6.21
C SER A 34 -6.84 10.52 -4.74
N ILE A 35 -6.10 9.99 -3.77
CA ILE A 35 -6.30 10.28 -2.34
C ILE A 35 -6.14 11.79 -2.10
N GLY A 36 -5.08 12.38 -2.62
CA GLY A 36 -4.80 13.80 -2.44
C GLY A 36 -5.85 14.70 -3.10
N TYR A 37 -6.17 14.44 -4.37
CA TYR A 37 -7.18 15.23 -5.08
C TYR A 37 -8.58 15.04 -4.50
N THR A 38 -8.95 13.83 -4.08
CA THR A 38 -10.23 13.58 -3.40
C THR A 38 -10.32 14.32 -2.06
N ALA A 39 -9.23 14.32 -1.27
CA ALA A 39 -9.17 15.10 -0.03
C ALA A 39 -9.33 16.60 -0.29
N TYR A 40 -8.67 17.13 -1.33
CA TYR A 40 -8.81 18.51 -1.79
C TYR A 40 -10.24 18.80 -2.28
N SER A 41 -10.82 17.91 -3.08
CA SER A 41 -12.20 18.03 -3.57
C SER A 41 -13.22 18.07 -2.43
N ILE A 42 -13.11 17.19 -1.44
CA ILE A 42 -13.98 17.17 -0.26
C ILE A 42 -13.79 18.46 0.57
N LEU A 43 -12.56 18.94 0.72
CA LEU A 43 -12.28 20.19 1.42
C LEU A 43 -12.96 21.38 0.75
N GLN A 44 -12.90 21.49 -0.59
CA GLN A 44 -13.41 22.64 -1.34
C GLN A 44 -14.93 22.58 -1.56
N THR A 45 -15.48 21.38 -1.80
CA THR A 45 -16.88 21.23 -2.26
C THR A 45 -17.76 20.39 -1.34
N GLY A 46 -17.18 19.71 -0.35
CA GLY A 46 -17.87 18.68 0.44
C GLY A 46 -18.18 17.40 -0.36
N ARG A 47 -17.58 17.24 -1.57
CA ARG A 47 -17.84 16.14 -2.51
C ARG A 47 -16.53 15.54 -3.01
N ASP A 48 -16.53 14.25 -3.34
CA ASP A 48 -15.40 13.59 -4.01
C ASP A 48 -15.30 14.00 -5.50
N GLU A 49 -14.33 13.44 -6.22
CA GLU A 49 -14.13 13.71 -7.65
C GLU A 49 -15.30 13.26 -8.54
N TYR A 50 -16.17 12.38 -8.04
CA TYR A 50 -17.40 11.94 -8.72
C TYR A 50 -18.64 12.74 -8.31
N GLY A 51 -18.51 13.71 -7.42
CA GLY A 51 -19.62 14.54 -6.92
C GLY A 51 -20.40 13.93 -5.76
N SER A 52 -19.99 12.80 -5.20
CA SER A 52 -20.64 12.17 -4.04
C SER A 52 -20.38 12.98 -2.76
N ARG A 53 -21.44 13.34 -2.05
CA ARG A 53 -21.35 14.18 -0.85
C ARG A 53 -20.86 13.37 0.36
N ILE A 54 -19.77 13.79 0.97
CA ILE A 54 -19.14 13.19 2.18
C ILE A 54 -19.15 11.64 2.08
N PRO A 55 -18.50 11.06 1.06
CA PRO A 55 -18.62 9.63 0.78
C PRO A 55 -17.93 8.79 1.87
N LEU A 56 -18.63 7.77 2.36
CA LEU A 56 -18.05 6.78 3.27
C LEU A 56 -17.34 5.64 2.53
N SER A 57 -17.64 5.47 1.24
CA SER A 57 -16.90 4.61 0.33
C SER A 57 -16.49 5.47 -0.87
N ILE A 58 -15.20 5.57 -1.12
CA ILE A 58 -14.64 6.55 -2.07
C ILE A 58 -14.37 5.86 -3.39
N LYS A 59 -15.08 6.28 -4.44
CA LYS A 59 -14.87 5.78 -5.79
C LYS A 59 -13.57 6.35 -6.36
N SER A 60 -12.77 5.51 -7.01
CA SER A 60 -11.52 5.89 -7.65
C SER A 60 -11.26 4.95 -8.82
N PHE A 61 -11.22 5.46 -10.06
CA PHE A 61 -11.01 4.67 -11.28
C PHE A 61 -12.01 3.52 -11.49
N GLY A 62 -13.21 3.59 -10.88
CA GLY A 62 -14.17 2.48 -10.86
C GLY A 62 -13.97 1.48 -9.73
N ASP A 63 -12.89 1.59 -8.96
CA ASP A 63 -12.66 0.85 -7.71
C ASP A 63 -13.14 1.65 -6.49
N TRP A 64 -13.29 0.97 -5.35
CA TRP A 64 -13.79 1.58 -4.12
C TRP A 64 -12.74 1.50 -3.01
N LYS A 65 -12.34 2.66 -2.48
CA LYS A 65 -11.38 2.81 -1.37
C LYS A 65 -12.11 3.02 -0.05
N LEU A 66 -11.47 2.58 1.02
CA LEU A 66 -11.94 2.83 2.37
C LEU A 66 -11.60 4.26 2.80
N PRO A 67 -12.44 4.93 3.62
CA PRO A 67 -12.43 6.39 3.75
C PRO A 67 -11.36 6.94 4.69
N ALA A 68 -10.85 6.14 5.64
CA ALA A 68 -10.07 6.68 6.77
C ALA A 68 -8.85 7.50 6.33
N TYR A 69 -8.09 7.03 5.35
CA TYR A 69 -6.88 7.73 4.94
C TYR A 69 -7.20 9.07 4.25
N VAL A 70 -8.19 9.11 3.37
CA VAL A 70 -8.62 10.34 2.69
C VAL A 70 -9.09 11.38 3.70
N TYR A 71 -9.96 10.99 4.65
CA TYR A 71 -10.45 11.94 5.66
C TYR A 71 -9.36 12.45 6.59
N ILE A 72 -8.38 11.61 6.94
CA ILE A 72 -7.22 12.05 7.72
C ILE A 72 -6.32 12.98 6.90
N THR A 73 -6.28 12.86 5.58
CA THR A 73 -5.49 13.74 4.69
C THR A 73 -6.10 15.13 4.54
N ILE A 74 -7.43 15.28 4.66
CA ILE A 74 -8.13 16.57 4.48
C ILE A 74 -7.52 17.71 5.32
N PRO A 75 -7.35 17.59 6.66
CA PRO A 75 -6.79 18.69 7.45
C PRO A 75 -5.34 19.03 7.07
N PHE A 76 -4.54 18.06 6.63
CA PHE A 76 -3.19 18.34 6.16
C PHE A 76 -3.19 19.13 4.85
N VAL A 77 -4.03 18.74 3.89
CA VAL A 77 -4.21 19.49 2.65
C VAL A 77 -4.76 20.89 2.93
N GLY A 78 -5.69 21.03 3.88
CA GLY A 78 -6.28 22.31 4.25
C GLY A 78 -5.28 23.31 4.86
N VAL A 79 -4.27 22.82 5.57
CA VAL A 79 -3.27 23.68 6.25
C VAL A 79 -2.00 23.87 5.42
N LEU A 80 -1.57 22.83 4.72
CA LEU A 80 -0.25 22.76 4.06
C LEU A 80 -0.32 22.82 2.53
N GLY A 81 -1.53 22.83 1.94
CA GLY A 81 -1.74 22.80 0.49
C GLY A 81 -1.71 21.38 -0.08
N LEU A 82 -1.97 21.28 -1.39
CA LEU A 82 -1.98 20.02 -2.12
C LEU A 82 -0.59 19.74 -2.70
N ASP A 83 0.19 18.90 -2.04
CA ASP A 83 1.54 18.52 -2.48
C ASP A 83 1.84 17.05 -2.16
N ASP A 84 2.82 16.46 -2.85
CA ASP A 84 3.22 15.04 -2.73
C ASP A 84 3.52 14.65 -1.27
N TRP A 85 4.36 15.44 -0.60
CA TRP A 85 4.75 15.17 0.78
C TRP A 85 3.57 15.32 1.76
N VAL A 86 2.62 16.20 1.47
CA VAL A 86 1.43 16.43 2.31
C VAL A 86 0.50 15.23 2.28
N VAL A 87 0.29 14.65 1.10
CA VAL A 87 -0.52 13.42 0.95
C VAL A 87 0.12 12.23 1.68
N ARG A 88 1.45 12.17 1.76
CA ARG A 88 2.23 11.12 2.44
C ARG A 88 2.37 11.32 3.94
N LEU A 89 2.17 12.54 4.42
CA LEU A 89 2.39 12.91 5.82
C LEU A 89 1.61 12.04 6.82
N PRO A 90 0.31 11.71 6.62
CA PRO A 90 -0.42 10.81 7.51
C PRO A 90 0.25 9.44 7.67
N SER A 91 0.77 8.87 6.58
CA SER A 91 1.47 7.57 6.61
C SER A 91 2.83 7.67 7.29
N ALA A 92 3.59 8.74 7.06
CA ALA A 92 4.87 8.97 7.74
C ALA A 92 4.70 9.10 9.26
N LEU A 93 3.67 9.83 9.69
CA LEU A 93 3.30 9.95 11.11
C LEU A 93 2.84 8.61 11.68
N ALA A 94 2.03 7.86 10.93
CA ALA A 94 1.58 6.52 11.34
C ALA A 94 2.77 5.56 11.51
N GLY A 95 3.73 5.59 10.60
CA GLY A 95 4.94 4.77 10.69
C GLY A 95 5.80 5.13 11.90
N ALA A 96 6.05 6.42 12.15
CA ALA A 96 6.78 6.87 13.34
C ALA A 96 6.01 6.50 14.63
N GLY A 97 4.69 6.67 14.63
CA GLY A 97 3.81 6.26 15.73
C GLY A 97 3.86 4.76 16.00
N THR A 98 3.88 3.92 14.97
CA THR A 98 3.97 2.45 15.13
C THR A 98 5.27 2.05 15.84
N ILE A 99 6.41 2.69 15.53
CA ILE A 99 7.69 2.43 16.21
C ILE A 99 7.60 2.79 17.69
N ALA A 100 7.02 3.95 18.01
CA ALA A 100 6.82 4.35 19.40
C ALA A 100 5.92 3.37 20.15
N VAL A 101 4.82 2.93 19.53
CA VAL A 101 3.89 1.96 20.13
C VAL A 101 4.57 0.59 20.30
N VAL A 102 5.38 0.12 19.35
CA VAL A 102 6.14 -1.13 19.49
C VAL A 102 7.15 -1.03 20.64
N TYR A 103 7.84 0.09 20.80
CA TYR A 103 8.67 0.32 21.98
C TYR A 103 7.87 0.22 23.29
N LEU A 104 6.71 0.90 23.38
CA LEU A 104 5.83 0.85 24.57
C LEU A 104 5.27 -0.56 24.82
N LEU A 105 4.95 -1.30 23.76
CA LEU A 105 4.41 -2.66 23.82
C LEU A 105 5.43 -3.66 24.33
N THR A 106 6.67 -3.59 23.81
CA THR A 106 7.71 -4.59 24.09
C THR A 106 8.68 -4.19 25.19
N ASN A 107 8.82 -2.89 25.49
CA ASN A 107 9.90 -2.27 26.25
C ASN A 107 11.30 -2.57 25.67
N SER A 108 11.40 -2.98 24.39
CA SER A 108 12.62 -3.31 23.70
C SER A 108 13.03 -2.19 22.74
N VAL A 109 14.19 -1.59 22.98
CA VAL A 109 14.81 -0.64 22.03
C VAL A 109 15.21 -1.36 20.75
N THR A 110 15.65 -2.62 20.87
CA THR A 110 16.02 -3.45 19.71
C THR A 110 14.84 -3.67 18.77
N ALA A 111 13.64 -4.00 19.30
CA ALA A 111 12.46 -4.20 18.48
C ALA A 111 12.02 -2.92 17.76
N ALA A 112 12.08 -1.78 18.45
CA ALA A 112 11.77 -0.50 17.86
C ALA A 112 12.82 -0.07 16.81
N LEU A 113 14.11 -0.35 17.04
CA LEU A 113 15.19 -0.07 16.09
C LEU A 113 15.09 -0.94 14.84
N VAL A 114 14.85 -2.25 14.99
CA VAL A 114 14.62 -3.15 13.85
C VAL A 114 13.45 -2.62 13.01
N LEU A 115 12.31 -2.30 13.63
CA LEU A 115 11.15 -1.75 12.91
C LEU A 115 11.45 -0.39 12.25
N ALA A 116 12.25 0.46 12.91
CA ALA A 116 12.64 1.77 12.38
C ALA A 116 13.47 1.66 11.09
N LEU A 117 14.29 0.62 10.99
CA LEU A 117 15.22 0.39 9.88
C LEU A 117 14.71 -0.65 8.86
N LEU A 118 13.59 -1.31 9.14
CA LEU A 118 13.03 -2.36 8.28
C LEU A 118 12.64 -1.77 6.91
N PRO A 119 13.24 -2.24 5.79
CA PRO A 119 12.98 -1.72 4.44
C PRO A 119 11.50 -1.64 4.09
N TRP A 120 10.75 -2.70 4.38
CA TRP A 120 9.31 -2.76 4.16
C TRP A 120 8.57 -1.63 4.89
N HIS A 121 8.84 -1.45 6.18
CA HIS A 121 8.17 -0.42 6.98
C HIS A 121 8.59 1.00 6.60
N ILE A 122 9.85 1.21 6.17
CA ILE A 122 10.30 2.49 5.63
C ILE A 122 9.50 2.83 4.38
N HIS A 123 9.45 1.93 3.39
CA HIS A 123 8.72 2.15 2.15
C HIS A 123 7.23 2.45 2.38
N PHE A 124 6.57 1.64 3.24
CA PHE A 124 5.15 1.83 3.54
C PHE A 124 4.86 3.10 4.33
N SER A 125 5.82 3.60 5.09
CA SER A 125 5.69 4.88 5.81
C SER A 125 5.93 6.10 4.92
N ARG A 126 6.56 5.93 3.75
CA ARG A 126 6.95 7.03 2.86
C ARG A 126 6.00 7.22 1.68
N ALA A 127 4.99 6.40 1.56
CA ALA A 127 3.91 6.52 0.58
C ALA A 127 2.54 6.55 1.28
N ALA A 128 1.52 7.05 0.62
CA ALA A 128 0.18 7.19 1.19
C ALA A 128 -0.55 5.83 1.26
N TYR A 129 0.07 4.85 1.91
CA TYR A 129 -0.53 3.54 2.08
C TYR A 129 -1.50 3.50 3.27
N GLU A 130 -2.78 3.30 2.97
CA GLU A 130 -3.83 3.10 3.96
C GLU A 130 -3.53 1.90 4.88
N ALA A 131 -2.83 0.90 4.34
CA ALA A 131 -2.39 -0.28 5.07
C ALA A 131 -1.45 0.04 6.24
N ASN A 132 -0.61 1.08 6.12
CA ASN A 132 0.29 1.53 7.18
C ASN A 132 -0.47 2.23 8.32
N LEU A 133 -1.51 3.00 8.00
CA LEU A 133 -2.42 3.57 9.00
C LEU A 133 -3.15 2.46 9.76
N GLY A 134 -3.62 1.42 9.05
CA GLY A 134 -4.21 0.23 9.65
C GLY A 134 -3.25 -0.49 10.60
N LEU A 135 -1.96 -0.57 10.25
CA LEU A 135 -0.93 -1.17 11.08
C LEU A 135 -0.76 -0.40 12.41
N LEU A 136 -0.75 0.94 12.38
CA LEU A 136 -0.71 1.76 13.60
C LEU A 136 -1.93 1.48 14.48
N PHE A 137 -3.14 1.55 13.92
CA PHE A 137 -4.36 1.34 14.71
C PHE A 137 -4.40 -0.08 15.29
N PHE A 138 -4.04 -1.08 14.52
CA PHE A 138 -3.98 -2.46 15.01
C PHE A 138 -2.96 -2.62 16.15
N THR A 139 -1.76 -2.05 16.01
CA THR A 139 -0.69 -2.10 17.03
C THR A 139 -1.11 -1.36 18.31
N LEU A 140 -1.82 -0.23 18.19
CA LEU A 140 -2.44 0.47 19.33
C LEU A 140 -3.49 -0.41 20.02
N GLY A 141 -4.35 -1.10 19.26
CA GLY A 141 -5.29 -2.07 19.82
C GLY A 141 -4.60 -3.13 20.67
N ILE A 142 -3.51 -3.72 20.17
CA ILE A 142 -2.69 -4.68 20.92
C ILE A 142 -2.08 -4.05 22.18
N TYR A 143 -1.53 -2.84 22.06
CA TYR A 143 -0.97 -2.13 23.21
C TYR A 143 -2.01 -1.92 24.32
N PHE A 144 -3.23 -1.50 23.95
CA PHE A 144 -4.30 -1.29 24.93
C PHE A 144 -4.80 -2.59 25.54
N VAL A 145 -4.76 -3.72 24.85
CA VAL A 145 -5.07 -5.04 25.43
C VAL A 145 -3.95 -5.51 26.38
N VAL A 146 -2.71 -5.47 25.91
CA VAL A 146 -1.59 -6.16 26.60
C VAL A 146 -1.00 -5.33 27.73
N LYS A 147 -0.78 -4.04 27.51
CA LYS A 147 -0.06 -3.15 28.45
C LYS A 147 -0.98 -2.22 29.23
N ALA A 148 -1.76 -1.41 28.53
CA ALA A 148 -2.55 -0.36 29.18
C ALA A 148 -3.84 -0.89 29.84
N LYS A 149 -4.31 -2.09 29.47
CA LYS A 149 -5.55 -2.71 29.97
C LYS A 149 -6.80 -1.83 29.79
N LYS A 150 -6.82 -1.03 28.70
CA LYS A 150 -7.94 -0.15 28.32
C LYS A 150 -8.70 -0.80 27.17
N PHE A 151 -9.51 -1.80 27.49
CA PHE A 151 -10.12 -2.70 26.51
C PHE A 151 -11.09 -1.99 25.55
N THR A 152 -11.87 -1.00 26.03
CA THR A 152 -12.75 -0.20 25.15
C THR A 152 -11.94 0.57 24.10
N LEU A 153 -10.81 1.19 24.49
CA LEU A 153 -9.92 1.85 23.53
C LEU A 153 -9.33 0.84 22.54
N ALA A 154 -8.98 -0.36 23.02
CA ALA A 154 -8.53 -1.43 22.14
C ALA A 154 -9.59 -1.76 21.08
N ALA A 155 -10.86 -1.93 21.49
CA ALA A 155 -11.97 -2.24 20.58
C ALA A 155 -12.19 -1.11 19.56
N ILE A 156 -12.07 0.17 19.97
CA ILE A 156 -12.16 1.32 19.07
C ILE A 156 -11.02 1.28 18.03
N PHE A 157 -9.77 1.10 18.46
CA PHE A 157 -8.65 1.06 17.53
C PHE A 157 -8.71 -0.14 16.57
N PHE A 158 -9.12 -1.31 17.03
CA PHE A 158 -9.40 -2.44 16.14
C PHE A 158 -10.56 -2.13 15.18
N GLY A 159 -11.61 -1.46 15.64
CA GLY A 159 -12.73 -1.02 14.80
C GLY A 159 -12.28 -0.05 13.70
N LEU A 160 -11.42 0.91 14.03
CA LEU A 160 -10.88 1.87 13.06
C LEU A 160 -10.08 1.20 11.93
N THR A 161 -9.46 0.04 12.18
CA THR A 161 -8.74 -0.69 11.11
C THR A 161 -9.64 -1.08 9.95
N LEU A 162 -10.93 -1.34 10.21
CA LEU A 162 -11.90 -1.77 9.18
C LEU A 162 -12.15 -0.70 8.12
N PHE A 163 -11.81 0.56 8.40
CA PHE A 163 -11.99 1.71 7.51
C PHE A 163 -10.68 2.18 6.84
N THR A 164 -9.57 1.47 7.09
CA THR A 164 -8.26 1.81 6.51
C THR A 164 -7.98 1.01 5.25
N TYR A 165 -7.86 -0.30 5.35
CA TYR A 165 -7.45 -1.16 4.24
C TYR A 165 -8.17 -2.52 4.30
N HIS A 166 -8.57 -3.04 3.14
CA HIS A 166 -9.43 -4.24 3.05
C HIS A 166 -8.86 -5.50 3.74
N THR A 167 -7.54 -5.66 3.82
CA THR A 167 -6.91 -6.76 4.55
C THR A 167 -7.38 -6.82 6.00
N TYR A 168 -7.53 -5.66 6.64
CA TYR A 168 -7.96 -5.59 8.05
C TYR A 168 -9.42 -5.96 8.25
N GLN A 169 -10.26 -5.90 7.22
CA GLN A 169 -11.65 -6.37 7.28
C GLN A 169 -11.75 -7.90 7.47
N ILE A 170 -10.71 -8.64 7.07
CA ILE A 170 -10.61 -10.09 7.30
C ILE A 170 -9.73 -10.38 8.52
N PHE A 171 -8.55 -9.77 8.57
CA PHE A 171 -7.55 -10.05 9.59
C PHE A 171 -8.01 -9.67 11.01
N THR A 172 -8.56 -8.46 11.20
CA THR A 172 -8.92 -7.97 12.55
C THR A 172 -10.04 -8.80 13.20
N PRO A 173 -11.17 -9.15 12.53
CA PRO A 173 -12.18 -10.03 13.13
C PRO A 173 -11.63 -11.39 13.55
N LEU A 174 -10.83 -12.03 12.67
CA LEU A 174 -10.21 -13.33 12.98
C LEU A 174 -9.30 -13.24 14.21
N PHE A 175 -8.53 -12.16 14.29
CA PHE A 175 -7.62 -11.93 15.42
C PHE A 175 -8.37 -11.69 16.73
N LEU A 176 -9.49 -10.95 16.71
CA LEU A 176 -10.32 -10.70 17.89
C LEU A 176 -11.01 -11.96 18.40
N ILE A 177 -11.46 -12.85 17.50
CA ILE A 177 -11.96 -14.18 17.88
C ILE A 177 -10.86 -14.94 18.65
N GLY A 178 -9.61 -14.91 18.14
CA GLY A 178 -8.47 -15.51 18.82
C GLY A 178 -8.18 -14.87 20.18
N LEU A 179 -8.23 -13.54 20.32
CA LEU A 179 -8.05 -12.85 21.60
C LEU A 179 -9.16 -13.23 22.61
N PHE A 180 -10.39 -13.39 22.15
CA PHE A 180 -11.49 -13.83 22.98
C PHE A 180 -11.26 -15.27 23.50
N TRP A 181 -10.84 -16.19 22.64
CA TRP A 181 -10.51 -17.57 23.03
C TRP A 181 -9.30 -17.62 23.99
N LEU A 182 -8.35 -16.73 23.84
CA LEU A 182 -7.24 -16.57 24.78
C LEU A 182 -7.63 -15.85 26.07
N LYS A 183 -8.90 -15.50 26.26
CA LYS A 183 -9.44 -14.77 27.41
C LYS A 183 -8.71 -13.44 27.68
N LYS A 184 -8.28 -12.77 26.61
CA LYS A 184 -7.62 -11.45 26.68
C LYS A 184 -8.59 -10.29 26.57
N ILE A 185 -9.77 -10.54 25.97
CA ILE A 185 -10.90 -9.61 25.84
C ILE A 185 -12.20 -10.34 26.19
N ASN A 186 -13.26 -9.60 26.52
CA ASN A 186 -14.57 -10.12 26.88
C ASN A 186 -15.61 -9.80 25.79
N TYR A 187 -16.84 -10.26 25.96
CA TYR A 187 -17.97 -10.00 25.06
C TYR A 187 -18.28 -8.51 24.90
N LYS A 188 -18.03 -7.66 25.91
CA LYS A 188 -18.24 -6.20 25.84
C LYS A 188 -17.38 -5.54 24.76
N GLU A 189 -16.11 -5.91 24.69
CA GLU A 189 -15.20 -5.42 23.67
C GLU A 189 -15.57 -5.92 22.29
N LEU A 190 -16.03 -7.16 22.16
CA LEU A 190 -16.57 -7.71 20.92
C LEU A 190 -17.85 -6.98 20.48
N THR A 191 -18.71 -6.58 21.41
CA THR A 191 -19.91 -5.79 21.10
C THR A 191 -19.52 -4.41 20.54
N VAL A 192 -18.61 -3.70 21.21
CA VAL A 192 -18.10 -2.41 20.71
C VAL A 192 -17.49 -2.56 19.31
N PHE A 193 -16.64 -3.56 19.11
CA PHE A 193 -16.09 -3.85 17.78
C PHE A 193 -17.16 -4.22 16.76
N GLY A 194 -18.19 -4.98 17.19
CA GLY A 194 -19.32 -5.40 16.35
C GLY A 194 -20.08 -4.22 15.73
N VAL A 195 -20.20 -3.11 16.44
CA VAL A 195 -20.81 -1.87 15.90
C VAL A 195 -19.98 -1.36 14.71
N PHE A 196 -18.65 -1.30 14.84
CA PHE A 196 -17.77 -0.91 13.74
C PHE A 196 -17.85 -1.90 12.57
N LEU A 197 -17.92 -3.21 12.87
CA LEU A 197 -18.01 -4.25 11.84
C LEU A 197 -19.33 -4.15 11.06
N ILE A 198 -20.46 -3.97 11.74
CA ILE A 198 -21.77 -3.77 11.08
C ILE A 198 -21.69 -2.54 10.17
N PHE A 199 -21.16 -1.44 10.67
CA PHE A 199 -21.03 -0.22 9.87
C PHE A 199 -20.10 -0.42 8.65
N ALA A 200 -18.97 -1.11 8.80
CA ALA A 200 -18.08 -1.44 7.69
C ALA A 200 -18.75 -2.34 6.65
N ILE A 201 -19.54 -3.32 7.10
CA ILE A 201 -20.35 -4.19 6.22
C ILE A 201 -21.37 -3.36 5.45
N LEU A 202 -22.16 -2.51 6.12
CA LEU A 202 -23.15 -1.65 5.48
C LEU A 202 -22.51 -0.72 4.45
N MET A 203 -21.35 -0.14 4.75
CA MET A 203 -20.56 0.66 3.80
C MET A 203 -20.16 -0.15 2.56
N THR A 204 -19.68 -1.36 2.72
CA THR A 204 -19.25 -2.22 1.61
C THR A 204 -20.43 -2.52 0.68
N PHE A 205 -21.62 -2.77 1.24
CA PHE A 205 -22.83 -3.00 0.42
C PHE A 205 -23.38 -1.73 -0.23
N SER A 206 -23.23 -0.57 0.39
CA SER A 206 -23.69 0.72 -0.18
C SER A 206 -22.76 1.27 -1.27
N GLY A 207 -21.48 0.92 -1.24
CA GLY A 207 -20.46 1.41 -2.17
C GLY A 207 -20.39 0.67 -3.51
N GLY A 208 -21.21 -0.37 -3.73
CA GLY A 208 -21.16 -1.13 -4.98
C GLY A 208 -20.32 -2.41 -4.89
N LYS A 209 -19.92 -2.96 -6.02
CA LYS A 209 -19.32 -4.30 -6.15
C LYS A 209 -18.12 -4.52 -5.21
N THR A 210 -18.20 -5.57 -4.42
CA THR A 210 -17.07 -6.06 -3.61
C THR A 210 -15.86 -6.35 -4.49
N LYS A 211 -14.62 -6.18 -3.97
CA LYS A 211 -13.35 -6.53 -4.66
C LYS A 211 -13.21 -8.05 -4.90
N SER A 212 -14.24 -8.70 -5.42
CA SER A 212 -14.21 -10.12 -5.76
C SER A 212 -13.23 -10.43 -6.90
N SER A 213 -12.99 -9.45 -7.79
CA SER A 213 -12.08 -9.56 -8.93
C SER A 213 -10.62 -9.85 -8.53
N VAL A 214 -10.21 -9.48 -7.32
CA VAL A 214 -8.86 -9.71 -6.81
C VAL A 214 -8.67 -11.13 -6.27
N SER A 215 -9.77 -11.84 -5.92
CA SER A 215 -9.71 -13.20 -5.38
C SER A 215 -9.68 -14.25 -6.48
N PHE A 216 -8.82 -15.27 -6.34
CA PHE A 216 -8.85 -16.42 -7.23
C PHE A 216 -10.11 -17.29 -7.04
N LEU A 217 -10.81 -17.16 -5.91
CA LEU A 217 -12.04 -17.92 -5.63
C LEU A 217 -13.20 -17.57 -6.57
N ALA A 218 -13.22 -16.33 -7.07
CA ALA A 218 -14.24 -15.82 -7.99
C ALA A 218 -13.70 -15.59 -9.42
N ASP A 219 -12.49 -16.05 -9.73
CA ASP A 219 -11.84 -15.85 -11.02
C ASP A 219 -12.30 -16.92 -12.05
N PRO A 220 -13.10 -16.55 -13.07
CA PRO A 220 -13.56 -17.51 -14.08
C PRO A 220 -12.40 -18.14 -14.85
N VAL A 221 -11.35 -17.36 -15.18
CA VAL A 221 -10.18 -17.85 -15.92
C VAL A 221 -9.42 -18.88 -15.10
N PHE A 222 -9.20 -18.61 -13.80
CA PHE A 222 -8.56 -19.56 -12.91
C PHE A 222 -9.39 -20.84 -12.75
N ILE A 223 -10.71 -20.72 -12.54
CA ILE A 223 -11.61 -21.87 -12.39
C ILE A 223 -11.60 -22.72 -13.66
N HIS A 224 -11.76 -22.10 -14.82
CA HIS A 224 -11.76 -22.81 -16.09
C HIS A 224 -10.42 -23.54 -16.34
N SER A 225 -9.30 -22.83 -16.23
CA SER A 225 -7.97 -23.38 -16.55
C SER A 225 -7.45 -24.41 -15.55
N LYS A 226 -7.80 -24.31 -14.27
CA LYS A 226 -7.25 -25.18 -13.20
C LYS A 226 -8.21 -26.26 -12.72
N ILE A 227 -9.50 -26.14 -12.99
CA ILE A 227 -10.51 -27.08 -12.51
C ILE A 227 -11.27 -27.72 -13.65
N GLU A 228 -11.92 -26.92 -14.52
CA GLU A 228 -12.85 -27.45 -15.52
C GLU A 228 -12.11 -28.16 -16.64
N THR A 229 -11.14 -27.53 -17.28
CA THR A 229 -10.37 -28.14 -18.39
C THR A 229 -9.63 -29.41 -17.95
N PRO A 230 -8.80 -29.39 -16.86
CA PRO A 230 -8.10 -30.61 -16.44
C PRO A 230 -9.06 -31.72 -16.00
N ARG A 231 -10.22 -31.36 -15.41
CA ARG A 231 -11.25 -32.34 -15.07
C ARG A 231 -11.85 -32.99 -16.31
N PHE A 232 -12.09 -32.20 -17.36
CA PHE A 232 -12.64 -32.70 -18.63
C PHE A 232 -11.63 -33.59 -19.37
N GLU A 233 -10.38 -33.22 -19.42
CA GLU A 233 -9.28 -33.92 -20.11
C GLU A 233 -8.80 -35.17 -19.35
N ALA A 234 -9.12 -35.33 -18.06
CA ALA A 234 -8.68 -36.49 -17.29
C ALA A 234 -9.11 -37.81 -17.88
N SER A 235 -8.16 -38.71 -18.12
CA SER A 235 -8.39 -40.05 -18.66
C SER A 235 -9.30 -40.89 -17.75
N ASN A 236 -9.12 -40.78 -16.44
CA ASN A 236 -10.01 -41.36 -15.44
C ASN A 236 -10.95 -40.27 -14.87
N LYS A 237 -12.23 -40.35 -15.25
CA LYS A 237 -13.23 -39.34 -14.85
C LYS A 237 -13.49 -39.29 -13.35
N LEU A 238 -13.34 -40.39 -12.63
CA LEU A 238 -13.49 -40.40 -11.16
C LEU A 238 -12.33 -39.68 -10.50
N LEU A 239 -11.09 -39.99 -10.84
CA LEU A 239 -9.89 -39.31 -10.36
C LEU A 239 -9.89 -37.85 -10.77
N GLY A 240 -10.32 -37.52 -11.99
CA GLY A 240 -10.48 -36.14 -12.45
C GLY A 240 -11.41 -35.32 -11.53
N ARG A 241 -12.55 -35.88 -11.13
CA ARG A 241 -13.50 -35.24 -10.20
C ARG A 241 -12.93 -35.10 -8.75
N LEU A 242 -12.16 -36.09 -8.30
CA LEU A 242 -11.55 -36.09 -6.97
C LEU A 242 -10.39 -35.08 -6.85
N ILE A 243 -9.58 -34.94 -7.91
CA ILE A 243 -8.40 -34.07 -7.91
C ILE A 243 -8.75 -32.64 -8.34
N TYR A 244 -9.45 -32.49 -9.47
CA TYR A 244 -9.79 -31.18 -10.05
C TYR A 244 -11.17 -30.70 -9.56
N ASN A 245 -11.26 -30.37 -8.29
CA ASN A 245 -12.45 -29.77 -7.68
C ASN A 245 -12.08 -28.50 -6.89
N ARG A 246 -13.09 -27.66 -6.63
CA ARG A 246 -12.86 -26.37 -5.94
C ARG A 246 -12.17 -26.53 -4.58
N PRO A 247 -12.61 -27.41 -3.66
CA PRO A 247 -11.94 -27.56 -2.36
C PRO A 247 -10.45 -27.92 -2.46
N VAL A 248 -10.08 -28.85 -3.33
CA VAL A 248 -8.68 -29.29 -3.50
C VAL A 248 -7.85 -28.17 -4.15
N ILE A 249 -8.27 -27.66 -5.29
CA ILE A 249 -7.50 -26.67 -6.05
C ILE A 249 -7.41 -25.33 -5.29
N PHE A 250 -8.52 -24.88 -4.68
CA PHE A 250 -8.49 -23.67 -3.87
C PHE A 250 -7.66 -23.85 -2.59
N GLY A 251 -7.77 -25.00 -1.93
CA GLY A 251 -6.98 -25.32 -0.73
C GLY A 251 -5.48 -25.39 -1.03
N THR A 252 -5.07 -26.02 -2.12
CA THR A 252 -3.66 -26.10 -2.54
C THR A 252 -3.12 -24.72 -2.94
N LYS A 253 -3.90 -23.91 -3.68
CA LYS A 253 -3.52 -22.54 -4.04
C LYS A 253 -3.36 -21.65 -2.78
N PHE A 254 -4.34 -21.72 -1.88
CA PHE A 254 -4.27 -21.02 -0.60
C PHE A 254 -3.02 -21.42 0.21
N ALA A 255 -2.78 -22.72 0.39
CA ALA A 255 -1.62 -23.22 1.13
C ALA A 255 -0.29 -22.77 0.49
N ALA A 256 -0.18 -22.84 -0.83
CA ALA A 256 1.00 -22.35 -1.53
C ALA A 256 1.21 -20.85 -1.32
N ASN A 257 0.18 -20.03 -1.48
CA ASN A 257 0.24 -18.58 -1.27
C ASN A 257 0.60 -18.25 0.19
N TYR A 258 0.03 -18.99 1.15
CA TYR A 258 0.31 -18.82 2.58
C TYR A 258 1.77 -19.13 2.92
N LEU A 259 2.28 -20.25 2.46
CA LEU A 259 3.67 -20.65 2.69
C LEU A 259 4.66 -19.71 1.98
N ASN A 260 4.33 -19.28 0.76
CA ASN A 260 5.15 -18.31 0.02
C ASN A 260 5.26 -16.96 0.73
N SER A 261 4.26 -16.58 1.56
CA SER A 261 4.35 -15.35 2.38
C SER A 261 5.48 -15.38 3.42
N PHE A 262 6.01 -16.56 3.75
CA PHE A 262 7.14 -16.75 4.64
C PHE A 262 8.44 -17.13 3.90
N SER A 263 8.41 -17.24 2.59
CA SER A 263 9.57 -17.67 1.81
C SER A 263 10.74 -16.69 1.93
N PRO A 264 12.00 -17.18 1.86
CA PRO A 264 13.16 -16.31 1.76
C PRO A 264 13.10 -15.37 0.57
N ASP A 265 12.57 -15.82 -0.57
CA ASP A 265 12.39 -15.01 -1.79
C ASP A 265 11.55 -13.77 -1.51
N PHE A 266 10.38 -13.96 -0.91
CA PHE A 266 9.47 -12.85 -0.60
C PHE A 266 9.99 -11.96 0.52
N LEU A 267 10.46 -12.56 1.62
CA LEU A 267 10.85 -11.77 2.78
C LEU A 267 12.22 -11.11 2.60
N ALA A 268 13.23 -11.83 2.12
CA ALA A 268 14.62 -11.42 2.25
C ALA A 268 15.36 -11.13 0.93
N LEU A 269 14.91 -11.68 -0.21
CA LEU A 269 15.70 -11.63 -1.44
C LEU A 269 15.10 -10.72 -2.51
N LYS A 270 13.80 -10.90 -2.85
CA LYS A 270 13.17 -10.22 -3.99
C LYS A 270 12.00 -9.31 -3.61
N GLY A 271 11.31 -9.61 -2.49
CA GLY A 271 10.05 -8.96 -2.17
C GLY A 271 8.87 -9.48 -3.01
N GLY A 272 7.80 -8.71 -3.11
CA GLY A 272 6.66 -9.00 -3.96
C GLY A 272 6.85 -8.46 -5.38
N GLU A 273 6.03 -8.95 -6.31
CA GLU A 273 6.13 -8.58 -7.74
C GLU A 273 5.54 -7.20 -8.05
N HIS A 274 4.63 -6.69 -7.21
CA HIS A 274 3.91 -5.46 -7.51
C HIS A 274 4.82 -4.23 -7.47
N PRO A 275 4.95 -3.45 -8.58
CA PRO A 275 5.98 -2.42 -8.72
C PRO A 275 5.83 -1.21 -7.80
N ILE A 276 4.62 -0.94 -7.31
CA ILE A 276 4.38 0.13 -6.32
C ILE A 276 4.60 -0.33 -4.87
N HIS A 277 4.42 -1.62 -4.57
CA HIS A 277 4.56 -2.13 -3.20
C HIS A 277 5.98 -2.59 -2.85
N ASN A 278 6.88 -2.61 -3.83
CA ASN A 278 8.24 -3.11 -3.69
C ASN A 278 9.21 -2.25 -4.52
N PHE A 279 10.43 -2.15 -4.08
CA PHE A 279 11.53 -1.49 -4.78
C PHE A 279 12.49 -2.54 -5.35
N PRO A 280 13.36 -2.17 -6.32
CA PRO A 280 14.20 -3.12 -7.04
C PRO A 280 15.20 -3.86 -6.13
N ASP A 281 15.59 -5.07 -6.54
CA ASP A 281 16.75 -5.83 -6.07
C ASP A 281 16.82 -6.09 -4.55
N MET A 282 15.69 -6.06 -3.85
CA MET A 282 15.68 -6.24 -2.41
C MET A 282 14.38 -6.86 -1.89
N GLY A 283 14.50 -7.64 -0.81
CA GLY A 283 13.36 -8.18 -0.07
C GLY A 283 12.69 -7.15 0.85
N ASN A 284 11.64 -7.60 1.52
CA ASN A 284 10.89 -6.81 2.50
C ASN A 284 11.65 -6.57 3.81
N ILE A 285 12.60 -7.46 4.14
CA ILE A 285 13.56 -7.35 5.25
C ILE A 285 14.98 -7.45 4.69
N PHE A 286 15.98 -7.06 5.46
CA PHE A 286 17.36 -7.33 5.06
C PHE A 286 17.64 -8.84 5.04
N TRP A 287 18.42 -9.30 4.08
CA TRP A 287 18.67 -10.73 3.90
C TRP A 287 19.26 -11.42 5.16
N PHE A 288 20.10 -10.73 5.91
CA PHE A 288 20.70 -11.24 7.16
C PHE A 288 19.71 -11.27 8.34
N GLU A 289 18.57 -10.58 8.24
CA GLU A 289 17.50 -10.61 9.24
C GLU A 289 16.69 -11.91 9.17
N TYR A 290 16.70 -12.62 8.04
CA TYR A 290 15.95 -13.86 7.89
C TYR A 290 16.42 -14.99 8.85
N PRO A 291 17.73 -15.30 8.99
CA PRO A 291 18.19 -16.22 10.04
C PRO A 291 17.85 -15.72 11.46
N LEU A 292 17.92 -14.42 11.73
CA LEU A 292 17.53 -13.85 13.02
C LEU A 292 16.03 -14.02 13.30
N LEU A 293 15.19 -13.88 12.27
CA LEU A 293 13.75 -14.15 12.33
C LEU A 293 13.49 -15.62 12.75
N LEU A 294 14.16 -16.58 12.12
CA LEU A 294 14.02 -18.00 12.45
C LEU A 294 14.49 -18.30 13.88
N ALA A 295 15.62 -17.73 14.28
CA ALA A 295 16.11 -17.82 15.66
C ALA A 295 15.13 -17.22 16.66
N GLY A 296 14.57 -16.03 16.35
CA GLY A 296 13.58 -15.37 17.19
C GLY A 296 12.29 -16.18 17.32
N ALA A 297 11.81 -16.77 16.24
CA ALA A 297 10.65 -17.67 16.27
C ALA A 297 10.90 -18.90 17.16
N TYR A 298 12.08 -19.52 17.05
CA TYR A 298 12.48 -20.62 17.91
C TYR A 298 12.51 -20.22 19.39
N PHE A 299 13.10 -19.07 19.73
CA PHE A 299 13.14 -18.59 21.11
C PHE A 299 11.75 -18.20 21.63
N LEU A 300 10.91 -17.58 20.80
CA LEU A 300 9.55 -17.24 21.18
C LEU A 300 8.74 -18.48 21.59
N VAL A 301 8.86 -19.57 20.84
CA VAL A 301 8.16 -20.83 21.18
C VAL A 301 8.60 -21.36 22.55
N LYS A 302 9.88 -21.21 22.89
CA LYS A 302 10.45 -21.63 24.19
C LYS A 302 10.12 -20.68 25.36
N GLU A 303 9.67 -19.47 25.10
CA GLU A 303 9.28 -18.51 26.15
C GLU A 303 8.12 -19.08 26.99
N LYS A 304 8.17 -18.83 28.30
CA LYS A 304 7.08 -19.23 29.24
C LYS A 304 5.93 -18.21 29.30
N ASN A 305 6.16 -16.99 28.77
CA ASN A 305 5.17 -15.90 28.82
C ASN A 305 4.00 -16.20 27.89
N GLN A 306 2.76 -16.16 28.42
CA GLN A 306 1.54 -16.41 27.66
C GLN A 306 1.28 -15.38 26.54
N ASN A 307 1.88 -14.19 26.59
CA ASN A 307 1.75 -13.19 25.54
C ASN A 307 2.42 -13.64 24.21
N LYS A 308 3.26 -14.68 24.23
CA LYS A 308 3.81 -15.31 23.01
C LYS A 308 2.70 -15.76 22.06
N LEU A 309 1.57 -16.24 22.62
CA LEU A 309 0.44 -16.71 21.82
C LEU A 309 -0.19 -15.58 20.98
N ILE A 310 -0.15 -14.34 21.48
CA ILE A 310 -0.63 -13.17 20.74
C ILE A 310 0.25 -12.92 19.51
N ILE A 311 1.60 -12.97 19.67
CA ILE A 311 2.55 -12.75 18.57
C ILE A 311 2.46 -13.89 17.54
N LEU A 312 2.38 -15.15 18.00
CA LEU A 312 2.24 -16.32 17.15
C LEU A 312 0.91 -16.27 16.35
N MET A 313 -0.18 -15.93 17.01
CA MET A 313 -1.48 -15.78 16.38
C MET A 313 -1.47 -14.62 15.38
N TRP A 314 -0.83 -13.48 15.73
CA TRP A 314 -0.68 -12.36 14.82
C TRP A 314 0.03 -12.78 13.54
N LEU A 315 1.18 -13.43 13.69
CA LEU A 315 1.96 -13.89 12.54
C LEU A 315 1.21 -14.94 11.71
N ALA A 316 0.51 -15.88 12.37
CA ALA A 316 -0.23 -16.93 11.68
C ALA A 316 -1.47 -16.41 10.93
N LEU A 317 -2.17 -15.41 11.45
CA LEU A 317 -3.37 -14.87 10.80
C LEU A 317 -3.10 -13.80 9.74
N ALA A 318 -1.95 -13.10 9.83
CA ALA A 318 -1.62 -12.00 8.93
C ALA A 318 -1.62 -12.41 7.43
N PRO A 319 -1.12 -13.59 7.00
CA PRO A 319 -1.14 -13.96 5.59
C PRO A 319 -2.50 -14.40 5.05
N VAL A 320 -3.49 -14.68 5.91
CA VAL A 320 -4.77 -15.28 5.49
C VAL A 320 -5.46 -14.46 4.39
N ALA A 321 -5.58 -13.15 4.58
CA ALA A 321 -6.24 -12.28 3.60
C ALA A 321 -5.49 -12.23 2.26
N SER A 322 -4.16 -12.11 2.29
CA SER A 322 -3.32 -12.12 1.08
C SER A 322 -3.39 -13.46 0.36
N SER A 323 -3.41 -14.57 1.10
CA SER A 323 -3.42 -15.92 0.54
C SER A 323 -4.65 -16.25 -0.29
N LEU A 324 -5.73 -15.47 -0.15
CA LEU A 324 -6.96 -15.59 -0.94
C LEU A 324 -6.90 -14.84 -2.28
N THR A 325 -5.82 -14.13 -2.58
CA THR A 325 -5.70 -13.28 -3.76
C THR A 325 -4.83 -13.88 -4.87
N LYS A 326 -5.07 -13.42 -6.11
CA LYS A 326 -4.38 -13.88 -7.32
C LYS A 326 -2.88 -13.60 -7.30
N ASP A 327 -2.51 -12.42 -6.80
CA ASP A 327 -1.18 -11.82 -6.77
C ASP A 327 -0.45 -12.04 -5.43
N ALA A 328 -0.81 -13.08 -4.68
CA ALA A 328 -0.10 -13.45 -3.45
C ALA A 328 1.26 -14.13 -3.76
N PRO A 329 2.31 -13.78 -2.98
CA PRO A 329 2.33 -12.89 -1.82
C PRO A 329 2.40 -11.40 -2.21
N ASN A 330 1.57 -10.56 -1.58
CA ASN A 330 1.50 -9.13 -1.87
C ASN A 330 1.85 -8.30 -0.63
N SER A 331 2.89 -7.44 -0.73
CA SER A 331 3.45 -6.70 0.41
C SER A 331 2.43 -5.77 1.08
N ALA A 332 1.48 -5.17 0.34
CA ALA A 332 0.46 -4.32 0.95
C ALA A 332 -0.53 -5.15 1.79
N ARG A 333 -0.99 -6.30 1.28
CA ARG A 333 -1.93 -7.16 2.00
C ARG A 333 -1.28 -7.92 3.16
N LEU A 334 0.03 -8.06 3.13
CA LEU A 334 0.84 -8.69 4.19
C LEU A 334 1.36 -7.68 5.21
N SER A 335 1.01 -6.39 5.10
CA SER A 335 1.44 -5.35 6.05
C SER A 335 1.22 -5.69 7.53
N PRO A 336 0.17 -6.46 7.94
CA PRO A 336 0.06 -6.89 9.32
C PRO A 336 1.24 -7.73 9.83
N MET A 337 2.03 -8.38 8.95
CA MET A 337 3.22 -9.14 9.35
C MET A 337 4.38 -8.27 9.84
N ILE A 338 4.44 -6.99 9.46
CA ILE A 338 5.60 -6.10 9.68
C ILE A 338 6.01 -6.07 11.17
N VAL A 339 5.05 -5.82 12.06
CA VAL A 339 5.34 -5.68 13.49
C VAL A 339 5.77 -7.00 14.14
N PRO A 340 5.05 -8.14 13.99
CA PRO A 340 5.50 -9.38 14.57
C PRO A 340 6.84 -9.88 13.99
N LEU A 341 7.15 -9.63 12.71
CA LEU A 341 8.46 -9.94 12.14
C LEU A 341 9.57 -9.12 12.83
N ALA A 342 9.37 -7.81 12.99
CA ALA A 342 10.36 -6.96 13.68
C ALA A 342 10.59 -7.40 15.12
N ILE A 343 9.54 -7.81 15.85
CA ILE A 343 9.67 -8.35 17.22
C ILE A 343 10.48 -9.65 17.23
N LEU A 344 10.23 -10.55 16.27
CA LEU A 344 10.97 -11.81 16.17
C LEU A 344 12.43 -11.60 15.81
N ILE A 345 12.73 -10.75 14.83
CA ILE A 345 14.11 -10.40 14.45
C ILE A 345 14.85 -9.84 15.66
N ALA A 346 14.23 -8.92 16.39
CA ALA A 346 14.81 -8.35 17.61
C ALA A 346 15.06 -9.40 18.69
N LEU A 347 14.11 -10.32 18.89
CA LEU A 347 14.28 -11.41 19.84
C LEU A 347 15.45 -12.33 19.46
N GLY A 348 15.62 -12.61 18.17
CA GLY A 348 16.77 -13.36 17.65
C GLY A 348 18.09 -12.61 17.91
N LEU A 349 18.12 -11.31 17.63
CA LEU A 349 19.28 -10.44 17.85
C LEU A 349 19.67 -10.35 19.33
N ASP A 350 18.71 -10.14 20.24
CA ASP A 350 18.95 -10.01 21.69
C ASP A 350 19.51 -11.31 22.32
N ARG A 351 19.40 -12.46 21.64
CA ARG A 351 19.96 -13.75 22.09
C ARG A 351 21.40 -13.98 21.64
N LEU A 352 21.94 -13.17 20.76
CA LEU A 352 23.36 -13.20 20.39
C LEU A 352 24.17 -12.57 21.51
N LYS A 353 25.05 -13.37 22.14
CA LYS A 353 25.79 -12.94 23.37
C LYS A 353 27.25 -12.58 23.13
N LYS A 354 27.81 -12.84 21.94
CA LYS A 354 29.24 -12.62 21.68
C LYS A 354 29.45 -11.27 20.99
N THR A 355 30.34 -10.45 21.54
CA THR A 355 30.70 -9.12 20.98
C THR A 355 31.11 -9.19 19.53
N ILE A 356 31.83 -10.25 19.11
CA ILE A 356 32.23 -10.44 17.72
C ILE A 356 31.04 -10.54 16.77
N PHE A 357 29.91 -11.14 17.20
CA PHE A 357 28.68 -11.17 16.39
C PHE A 357 28.11 -9.80 16.14
N TYR A 358 28.11 -8.92 17.13
CA TYR A 358 27.63 -7.56 16.97
C TYR A 358 28.51 -6.74 16.03
N LEU A 359 29.84 -6.95 16.06
CA LEU A 359 30.74 -6.28 15.12
C LEU A 359 30.51 -6.77 13.68
N VAL A 360 30.45 -8.09 13.46
CA VAL A 360 30.17 -8.66 12.14
C VAL A 360 28.80 -8.20 11.63
N LEU A 361 27.76 -8.27 12.46
CA LEU A 361 26.42 -7.81 12.12
C LEU A 361 26.39 -6.30 11.80
N GLY A 362 27.16 -5.50 12.51
CA GLY A 362 27.30 -4.08 12.22
C GLY A 362 27.88 -3.82 10.82
N LEU A 363 28.90 -4.56 10.42
CA LEU A 363 29.47 -4.46 9.06
C LEU A 363 28.48 -4.95 7.99
N VAL A 364 27.80 -6.07 8.24
CA VAL A 364 26.77 -6.61 7.34
C VAL A 364 25.59 -5.63 7.23
N PHE A 365 25.19 -5.00 8.33
CA PHE A 365 24.16 -3.97 8.32
C PHE A 365 24.58 -2.76 7.50
N ILE A 366 25.80 -2.24 7.67
CA ILE A 366 26.31 -1.11 6.88
C ILE A 366 26.29 -1.45 5.39
N TYR A 367 26.81 -2.63 5.01
CA TYR A 367 26.77 -3.10 3.63
C TYR A 367 25.33 -3.14 3.07
N SER A 368 24.41 -3.73 3.84
CA SER A 368 23.00 -3.84 3.45
C SER A 368 22.28 -2.49 3.41
N ALA A 369 22.63 -1.55 4.30
CA ALA A 369 22.10 -0.19 4.32
C ALA A 369 22.58 0.61 3.08
N VAL A 370 23.83 0.42 2.65
CA VAL A 370 24.32 0.99 1.39
C VAL A 370 23.56 0.39 0.19
N GLY A 371 23.33 -0.93 0.20
CA GLY A 371 22.51 -1.61 -0.81
C GLY A 371 21.07 -1.06 -0.84
N PHE A 372 20.45 -0.87 0.33
CA PHE A 372 19.13 -0.25 0.45
C PHE A 372 19.12 1.19 -0.07
N TYR A 373 20.10 1.99 0.31
CA TYR A 373 20.22 3.36 -0.19
C TYR A 373 20.29 3.39 -1.71
N ARG A 374 21.16 2.56 -2.31
CA ARG A 374 21.29 2.45 -3.76
C ARG A 374 19.99 2.01 -4.42
N SER A 375 19.38 0.94 -3.93
CA SER A 375 18.12 0.43 -4.47
C SER A 375 16.99 1.46 -4.36
N TYR A 376 16.81 2.07 -3.19
CA TYR A 376 15.65 2.90 -2.87
C TYR A 376 15.78 4.34 -3.38
N PHE A 377 16.98 4.95 -3.32
CA PHE A 377 17.17 6.35 -3.67
C PHE A 377 17.78 6.57 -5.07
N VAL A 378 18.36 5.52 -5.69
CA VAL A 378 18.99 5.64 -7.00
C VAL A 378 18.25 4.78 -8.03
N SER A 379 18.16 3.46 -7.85
CA SER A 379 17.57 2.55 -8.84
C SER A 379 16.04 2.69 -8.92
N PHE A 380 15.36 2.84 -7.79
CA PHE A 380 13.90 2.90 -7.72
C PHE A 380 13.28 4.02 -8.58
N PRO A 381 13.75 5.28 -8.55
CA PRO A 381 13.25 6.31 -9.44
C PRO A 381 13.41 5.98 -10.93
N LEU A 382 14.53 5.38 -11.30
CA LEU A 382 14.84 5.06 -12.67
C LEU A 382 14.03 3.87 -13.22
N GLU A 383 13.86 2.83 -12.42
CA GLU A 383 13.24 1.58 -12.87
C GLU A 383 11.72 1.55 -12.65
N ARG A 384 11.24 2.17 -11.57
CA ARG A 384 9.83 2.12 -11.16
C ARG A 384 9.12 3.47 -11.26
N GLY A 385 9.82 4.55 -11.63
CA GLY A 385 9.26 5.90 -11.71
C GLY A 385 7.98 6.00 -12.53
N ILE A 386 7.87 5.23 -13.61
CA ILE A 386 6.69 5.19 -14.47
C ILE A 386 5.42 4.79 -13.68
N PHE A 387 5.52 3.82 -12.77
CA PHE A 387 4.41 3.37 -11.92
C PHE A 387 4.06 4.36 -10.80
N TRP A 388 4.99 5.30 -10.54
CA TRP A 388 4.88 6.34 -9.53
C TRP A 388 4.58 7.72 -10.12
N GLY A 389 4.19 7.78 -11.38
CA GLY A 389 3.83 9.06 -12.01
C GLY A 389 4.98 10.05 -12.08
N ALA A 390 6.23 9.57 -12.13
CA ALA A 390 7.38 10.42 -12.35
C ALA A 390 7.23 11.19 -13.67
N GLY A 391 7.58 12.48 -13.66
CA GLY A 391 7.44 13.36 -14.82
C GLY A 391 6.09 14.10 -14.90
N TYR A 392 5.02 13.63 -14.25
CA TYR A 392 3.71 14.32 -14.33
C TYR A 392 3.72 15.71 -13.69
N ARG A 393 4.47 15.94 -12.61
CA ARG A 393 4.64 17.28 -12.02
C ARG A 393 5.27 18.24 -13.04
N GLN A 394 6.33 17.80 -13.72
CA GLN A 394 7.03 18.59 -14.75
C GLN A 394 6.14 18.80 -15.97
N LEU A 395 5.41 17.75 -16.39
CA LEU A 395 4.46 17.83 -17.49
C LEU A 395 3.35 18.86 -17.19
N ALA A 396 2.71 18.77 -16.04
CA ALA A 396 1.68 19.72 -15.63
C ALA A 396 2.23 21.16 -15.59
N GLY A 397 3.44 21.35 -15.05
CA GLY A 397 4.12 22.64 -15.07
C GLY A 397 4.34 23.17 -16.48
N TYR A 398 4.81 22.33 -17.40
CA TYR A 398 5.01 22.72 -18.80
C TYR A 398 3.69 23.06 -19.51
N LEU A 399 2.66 22.26 -19.31
CA LEU A 399 1.34 22.50 -19.91
C LEU A 399 0.67 23.77 -19.38
N ASN A 400 1.00 24.21 -18.17
CA ASN A 400 0.46 25.43 -17.55
C ASN A 400 1.30 26.68 -17.82
N LEU A 401 2.37 26.61 -18.65
CA LEU A 401 3.08 27.80 -19.12
C LEU A 401 2.15 28.72 -19.93
N PRO A 402 2.36 30.05 -19.89
CA PRO A 402 1.51 31.02 -20.62
C PRO A 402 1.34 30.70 -22.10
N GLU A 403 2.38 30.19 -22.76
CA GLU A 403 2.34 29.82 -24.19
C GLU A 403 1.56 28.53 -24.48
N ASN A 404 1.25 27.71 -23.46
CA ASN A 404 0.60 26.41 -23.61
C ASN A 404 -0.78 26.34 -22.95
N ILE A 405 -1.10 27.25 -22.04
CA ILE A 405 -2.28 27.15 -21.16
C ILE A 405 -3.61 27.16 -21.95
N ASP A 406 -3.66 27.84 -23.08
CA ASP A 406 -4.88 27.93 -23.92
C ASP A 406 -4.94 26.84 -25.01
N LYS A 407 -3.90 26.01 -25.15
CA LYS A 407 -3.84 24.95 -26.15
C LYS A 407 -4.63 23.72 -25.69
N GLN A 408 -5.34 23.10 -26.62
CA GLN A 408 -5.91 21.76 -26.42
C GLN A 408 -4.79 20.73 -26.32
N VAL A 409 -4.95 19.75 -25.43
CA VAL A 409 -3.96 18.71 -25.16
C VAL A 409 -4.59 17.34 -25.38
N VAL A 410 -4.04 16.57 -26.32
CA VAL A 410 -4.42 15.19 -26.58
C VAL A 410 -3.36 14.28 -25.98
N MET A 411 -3.75 13.37 -25.09
CA MET A 411 -2.84 12.50 -24.35
C MET A 411 -3.20 11.02 -24.50
N GLU A 412 -2.19 10.19 -24.67
CA GLU A 412 -2.38 8.74 -24.81
C GLU A 412 -2.64 8.00 -23.49
N LYS A 413 -3.01 6.71 -23.64
CA LYS A 413 -3.13 5.72 -22.54
C LYS A 413 -4.11 6.13 -21.43
N PRO A 414 -5.40 6.37 -21.76
CA PRO A 414 -6.43 6.71 -20.76
C PRO A 414 -6.56 5.66 -19.64
N ASN A 415 -6.25 4.39 -19.91
CA ASN A 415 -6.28 3.28 -18.97
C ASN A 415 -5.27 3.40 -17.81
N TRP A 416 -4.24 4.25 -17.95
CA TRP A 416 -3.32 4.61 -16.86
C TRP A 416 -3.86 5.73 -15.99
N SER A 417 -5.01 6.31 -16.37
CA SER A 417 -5.69 7.41 -15.67
C SER A 417 -4.84 8.67 -15.52
N PRO A 418 -4.20 9.18 -16.62
CA PRO A 418 -3.31 10.34 -16.58
C PRO A 418 -4.00 11.60 -16.05
N TYR A 419 -5.33 11.68 -16.18
CA TYR A 419 -6.15 12.79 -15.74
C TYR A 419 -5.93 13.16 -14.28
N ILE A 420 -5.69 12.15 -13.40
CA ILE A 420 -5.63 12.39 -11.95
C ILE A 420 -4.40 13.21 -11.54
N TRP A 421 -3.25 12.98 -12.21
CA TRP A 421 -2.05 13.78 -11.97
C TRP A 421 -2.19 15.21 -12.50
N LEU A 422 -2.87 15.39 -13.66
CA LEU A 422 -3.16 16.72 -14.19
C LEU A 422 -4.08 17.49 -13.26
N LEU A 423 -5.13 16.85 -12.72
CA LEU A 423 -6.00 17.45 -11.71
C LEU A 423 -5.21 17.83 -10.45
N PHE A 424 -4.37 16.90 -9.96
CA PHE A 424 -3.61 17.09 -8.74
C PHE A 424 -2.58 18.23 -8.86
N TYR A 425 -1.71 18.17 -9.86
CA TYR A 425 -0.61 19.14 -10.00
C TYR A 425 -1.04 20.50 -10.55
N SER A 426 -2.22 20.60 -11.15
CA SER A 426 -2.82 21.89 -11.53
C SER A 426 -3.77 22.45 -10.47
N GLU A 427 -3.97 21.73 -9.35
CA GLU A 427 -4.99 22.08 -8.35
C GLU A 427 -6.35 22.41 -8.99
N TYR A 428 -6.72 21.63 -10.02
CA TYR A 428 -7.87 21.92 -10.85
C TYR A 428 -9.15 22.03 -10.01
N ASP A 429 -9.99 23.06 -10.27
CA ASP A 429 -11.21 23.31 -9.48
C ASP A 429 -12.14 22.08 -9.49
N PRO A 430 -12.37 21.44 -8.31
CA PRO A 430 -13.22 20.26 -8.24
C PRO A 430 -14.68 20.52 -8.60
N ALA A 431 -15.19 21.73 -8.35
CA ALA A 431 -16.58 22.08 -8.68
C ALA A 431 -16.81 22.19 -10.19
N VAL A 432 -15.79 22.60 -10.93
CA VAL A 432 -15.78 22.63 -12.40
C VAL A 432 -15.61 21.20 -12.92
N TYR A 433 -14.58 20.46 -12.45
CA TYR A 433 -14.31 19.09 -12.89
C TYR A 433 -15.51 18.15 -12.73
N GLN A 434 -16.21 18.21 -11.60
CA GLN A 434 -17.40 17.38 -11.32
C GLN A 434 -18.53 17.57 -12.36
N LYS A 435 -18.59 18.72 -13.05
CA LYS A 435 -19.63 19.05 -14.04
C LYS A 435 -19.21 18.69 -15.47
N GLU A 436 -17.94 18.86 -15.81
CA GLU A 436 -17.48 18.77 -17.19
C GLU A 436 -16.78 17.45 -17.55
N ALA A 437 -16.39 16.66 -16.56
CA ALA A 437 -15.67 15.40 -16.80
C ALA A 437 -16.53 14.40 -17.60
N VAL A 438 -16.06 14.05 -18.78
CA VAL A 438 -16.64 13.01 -19.62
C VAL A 438 -15.84 11.73 -19.43
N ARG A 439 -16.54 10.61 -19.23
CA ARG A 439 -15.90 9.30 -18.99
C ARG A 439 -16.23 8.35 -20.13
N PHE A 440 -15.32 7.41 -20.38
CA PHE A 440 -15.60 6.25 -21.23
C PHE A 440 -16.63 5.33 -20.54
N THR A 441 -17.25 4.44 -21.29
CA THR A 441 -18.03 3.36 -20.72
C THR A 441 -17.11 2.48 -19.85
N PRO A 442 -17.59 2.05 -18.66
CA PRO A 442 -16.78 1.17 -17.80
C PRO A 442 -16.30 -0.08 -18.55
N THR A 443 -15.07 -0.48 -18.30
CA THR A 443 -14.52 -1.73 -18.81
C THR A 443 -15.26 -2.94 -18.20
N GLU A 444 -15.09 -4.13 -18.77
CA GLU A 444 -15.65 -5.39 -18.25
C GLU A 444 -15.27 -5.63 -16.77
N ASP A 445 -14.06 -5.22 -16.38
CA ASP A 445 -13.55 -5.30 -15.01
C ASP A 445 -14.10 -4.18 -14.09
N GLY A 446 -14.90 -3.25 -14.64
CA GLY A 446 -15.54 -2.16 -13.91
C GLY A 446 -14.68 -0.92 -13.72
N PHE A 447 -13.51 -0.83 -14.37
CA PHE A 447 -12.71 0.40 -14.37
C PHE A 447 -13.36 1.50 -15.21
N GLU A 448 -13.28 2.73 -14.72
CA GLU A 448 -13.77 3.93 -15.41
C GLU A 448 -12.59 4.85 -15.71
N HIS A 449 -12.43 5.18 -16.99
CA HIS A 449 -11.42 6.11 -17.45
C HIS A 449 -12.05 7.40 -17.92
N VAL A 450 -11.35 8.52 -17.72
CA VAL A 450 -11.78 9.84 -18.18
C VAL A 450 -11.43 9.99 -19.66
N LYS A 451 -12.41 10.42 -20.46
CA LYS A 451 -12.26 10.71 -21.88
C LYS A 451 -11.80 12.15 -22.08
N SER A 452 -12.40 13.10 -21.36
CA SER A 452 -12.04 14.51 -21.48
C SER A 452 -12.49 15.32 -20.27
N PHE A 453 -11.80 16.42 -20.01
CA PHE A 453 -12.22 17.52 -19.15
C PHE A 453 -11.44 18.78 -19.56
N SER A 454 -12.05 19.96 -19.44
CA SER A 454 -11.42 21.21 -19.83
C SER A 454 -10.79 21.10 -21.25
N ARG A 455 -9.53 21.42 -21.37
CA ARG A 455 -8.72 21.35 -22.59
C ARG A 455 -8.02 19.99 -22.81
N TYR A 456 -8.23 19.02 -21.95
CA TYR A 456 -7.59 17.71 -22.02
C TYR A 456 -8.51 16.67 -22.65
N GLU A 457 -7.99 15.94 -23.63
CA GLU A 457 -8.63 14.78 -24.24
C GLU A 457 -7.69 13.56 -24.14
N PHE A 458 -8.24 12.39 -23.77
CA PHE A 458 -7.48 11.16 -23.60
C PHE A 458 -7.93 10.12 -24.63
N THR A 459 -6.96 9.46 -25.28
CA THR A 459 -7.20 8.54 -26.38
C THR A 459 -6.36 7.28 -26.29
N GLU A 460 -6.87 6.16 -26.83
CA GLU A 460 -6.12 4.94 -27.06
C GLU A 460 -5.39 4.94 -28.42
N LEU A 461 -5.76 5.86 -29.31
CA LEU A 461 -5.12 6.07 -30.61
C LEU A 461 -3.85 6.90 -30.43
N ASP A 462 -3.00 6.93 -31.48
CA ASP A 462 -1.87 7.85 -31.47
C ASP A 462 -2.35 9.31 -31.43
N PRO A 463 -2.01 10.08 -30.38
CA PRO A 463 -2.44 11.47 -30.26
C PRO A 463 -2.05 12.32 -31.45
N TRP A 464 -0.91 12.02 -32.11
CA TRP A 464 -0.43 12.77 -33.28
C TRP A 464 -1.41 12.71 -34.47
N GLU A 465 -2.09 11.57 -34.65
CA GLU A 465 -3.05 11.39 -35.73
C GLU A 465 -4.32 12.24 -35.52
N LEU A 466 -4.65 12.54 -34.28
CA LEU A 466 -5.84 13.29 -33.89
C LEU A 466 -5.59 14.80 -33.78
N LEU A 467 -4.34 15.27 -33.87
CA LEU A 467 -3.99 16.67 -33.65
C LEU A 467 -4.47 17.57 -34.79
N HIS A 468 -5.03 18.72 -34.38
CA HIS A 468 -5.25 19.89 -35.24
C HIS A 468 -4.14 20.94 -35.03
N PRO A 469 -3.97 21.88 -35.99
CA PRO A 469 -3.01 22.97 -35.84
C PRO A 469 -3.20 23.75 -34.54
N GLY A 470 -2.09 24.00 -33.81
CA GLY A 470 -2.13 24.72 -32.53
C GLY A 470 -2.45 23.87 -31.31
N GLN A 471 -2.59 22.56 -31.45
CA GLN A 471 -2.81 21.63 -30.34
C GLN A 471 -1.51 20.91 -29.93
N LEU A 472 -1.49 20.38 -28.70
CA LEU A 472 -0.38 19.61 -28.15
C LEU A 472 -0.75 18.11 -28.04
N ALA A 473 0.13 17.24 -28.54
CA ALA A 473 0.09 15.81 -28.21
C ALA A 473 1.08 15.47 -27.10
N VAL A 474 0.67 14.65 -26.16
CA VAL A 474 1.53 14.13 -25.12
C VAL A 474 1.60 12.61 -25.23
N LYS A 475 2.82 12.11 -25.42
CA LYS A 475 3.13 10.67 -25.56
C LYS A 475 4.18 10.26 -24.54
N TRP A 476 4.21 8.99 -24.19
CA TRP A 476 5.31 8.42 -23.39
C TRP A 476 6.61 8.46 -24.18
N ALA A 477 7.75 8.59 -23.49
CA ALA A 477 9.08 8.82 -24.11
C ALA A 477 9.62 7.65 -24.95
N ASP A 478 8.86 6.57 -25.12
CA ASP A 478 9.19 5.43 -25.99
C ASP A 478 8.88 5.66 -27.49
N SER A 479 8.35 6.84 -27.85
CA SER A 479 7.96 7.14 -29.22
C SER A 479 9.16 7.57 -30.09
N THR A 480 9.19 7.09 -31.35
CA THR A 480 10.28 7.28 -32.32
C THR A 480 10.30 8.65 -33.00
N ALA A 481 9.29 9.50 -32.82
CA ALA A 481 9.21 10.85 -33.40
C ALA A 481 9.94 11.87 -32.52
N GLY A 482 10.65 12.83 -33.11
CA GLY A 482 11.31 13.91 -32.37
C GLY A 482 10.27 14.88 -31.75
N PRO A 483 10.16 14.96 -30.43
CA PRO A 483 9.23 15.87 -29.76
C PRO A 483 9.70 17.33 -29.84
N LYS A 484 8.77 18.29 -29.73
CA LYS A 484 9.07 19.71 -29.51
C LYS A 484 9.82 19.91 -28.19
N THR A 485 9.38 19.17 -27.15
CA THR A 485 9.96 19.21 -25.81
C THR A 485 9.88 17.82 -25.19
N THR A 486 10.95 17.42 -24.53
CA THR A 486 10.99 16.19 -23.72
C THR A 486 10.84 16.56 -22.24
N ILE A 487 9.95 15.88 -21.55
CA ILE A 487 9.74 16.03 -20.11
C ILE A 487 10.57 14.99 -19.39
N THR A 488 11.51 15.47 -18.59
CA THR A 488 12.46 14.64 -17.84
C THR A 488 12.22 14.74 -16.34
N ALA A 489 12.46 13.63 -15.62
CA ALA A 489 12.56 13.58 -14.17
C ALA A 489 13.59 12.52 -13.78
N TYR A 490 14.36 12.73 -12.71
CA TYR A 490 15.39 11.79 -12.24
C TYR A 490 16.38 11.37 -13.34
N ASP A 491 16.81 12.34 -14.18
CA ASP A 491 17.70 12.12 -15.33
C ASP A 491 17.19 11.11 -16.37
N LYS A 492 15.86 10.89 -16.41
CA LYS A 492 15.19 10.01 -17.37
C LYS A 492 14.05 10.74 -18.07
N GLU A 493 13.87 10.45 -19.35
CA GLU A 493 12.75 10.95 -20.14
C GLU A 493 11.47 10.16 -19.82
N PHE A 494 10.36 10.87 -19.61
CA PHE A 494 9.05 10.27 -19.32
C PHE A 494 8.02 10.62 -20.38
N PHE A 495 8.02 11.85 -20.90
CA PHE A 495 7.04 12.27 -21.89
C PHE A 495 7.70 13.06 -23.02
N GLY A 496 7.22 12.85 -24.26
CA GLY A 496 7.42 13.73 -25.40
C GLY A 496 6.17 14.60 -25.60
N VAL A 497 6.37 15.91 -25.75
CA VAL A 497 5.32 16.86 -26.10
C VAL A 497 5.55 17.32 -27.53
N PHE A 498 4.55 17.17 -28.37
CA PHE A 498 4.54 17.50 -29.79
C PHE A 498 3.53 18.61 -30.06
N GLU A 499 3.82 19.50 -31.01
CA GLU A 499 2.90 20.54 -31.48
C GLU A 499 2.70 20.38 -32.98
N LYS A 500 1.45 20.53 -33.46
CA LYS A 500 1.12 20.47 -34.88
C LYS A 500 0.84 21.85 -35.44
#